data_f01b297720ed289a3cbb92803877fd74
#
_entry.id   f01b297720ed289a3cbb92803877fd74
#
_cell.length_a   1.000
_cell.length_b   1.000
_cell.length_c   1.000
_cell.angle_alpha   90.00
_cell.angle_beta   90.00
_cell.angle_gamma   90.00
#
_symmetry.space_group_name_H-M   'P 1'
#
loop_
_entity.id
_entity.type
_entity.pdbx_description
1 polymer ?
#
loop_
_entity_poly.entity_id
_entity_poly.type
_entity_poly.pdbx_seq_one_letter_code
_entity_poly.pdbx_strand_id
1 'polypeptide(L)'
;MKKISIIMIALICFFQFIGCGEKNVAEVTIDYGYSEIYSQDDMNSAIQLIKEEFNAWDGCELHSITYSSDDECNPDNISWMNELEKANDAKETFTQCIMFTSEFRSPKNGGGGWNSDYEYTGFQWWLARSDGGQWKMMTWGY
;
A
#
# COMPACT_ATOMS: atom_id res chain seq x y z
N MET A 1 56.72 -35.44 21.00
CA MET A 1 55.31 -35.08 21.03
C MET A 1 55.17 -33.72 20.35
N LYS A 2 54.65 -33.69 19.15
CA LYS A 2 54.47 -32.46 18.38
C LYS A 2 53.09 -31.89 18.71
N LYS A 3 53.08 -30.68 19.31
CA LYS A 3 51.84 -29.92 19.56
C LYS A 3 51.42 -29.29 18.23
N ILE A 4 50.28 -29.71 17.69
CA ILE A 4 49.66 -29.10 16.53
C ILE A 4 48.82 -27.92 17.04
N SER A 5 49.29 -26.73 16.72
CA SER A 5 48.53 -25.50 16.97
C SER A 5 47.51 -25.34 15.85
N ILE A 6 46.22 -25.48 16.17
CA ILE A 6 45.15 -25.18 15.24
C ILE A 6 44.93 -23.70 15.28
N ILE A 7 45.33 -23.02 14.20
CA ILE A 7 45.01 -21.60 13.98
C ILE A 7 43.58 -21.56 13.45
N MET A 8 42.68 -21.10 14.29
CA MET A 8 41.30 -20.83 13.95
C MET A 8 41.25 -19.50 13.19
N ILE A 9 41.17 -19.58 11.90
CA ILE A 9 40.94 -18.39 11.05
C ILE A 9 39.46 -18.04 11.15
N ALA A 10 39.16 -17.01 11.94
CA ALA A 10 37.85 -16.38 11.98
C ALA A 10 37.60 -15.63 10.66
N LEU A 11 36.80 -16.20 9.81
CA LEU A 11 36.33 -15.56 8.58
C LEU A 11 35.31 -14.49 8.96
N ILE A 12 35.77 -13.26 9.08
CA ILE A 12 34.90 -12.10 9.29
C ILE A 12 34.23 -11.81 7.94
N CYS A 13 33.00 -12.28 7.75
CA CYS A 13 32.16 -11.84 6.64
C CYS A 13 31.78 -10.38 6.87
N PHE A 14 32.48 -9.47 6.24
CA PHE A 14 32.07 -8.09 6.07
C PHE A 14 30.83 -8.07 5.18
N PHE A 15 29.65 -8.07 5.76
CA PHE A 15 28.46 -7.63 5.06
C PHE A 15 28.60 -6.14 4.78
N GLN A 16 29.05 -5.81 3.60
CA GLN A 16 28.92 -4.45 3.09
C GLN A 16 27.43 -4.23 2.81
N PHE A 17 26.76 -3.56 3.74
CA PHE A 17 25.49 -2.91 3.43
C PHE A 17 25.78 -1.84 2.39
N ILE A 18 25.51 -2.17 1.13
CA ILE A 18 25.37 -1.16 0.08
C ILE A 18 24.13 -0.38 0.48
N GLY A 19 24.34 0.77 1.11
CA GLY A 19 23.29 1.72 1.37
C GLY A 19 22.70 2.17 0.04
N CYS A 20 21.57 1.59 -0.37
CA CYS A 20 20.66 2.27 -1.28
C CYS A 20 20.29 3.58 -0.59
N GLY A 21 20.52 4.71 -1.27
CA GLY A 21 20.29 6.04 -0.72
C GLY A 21 18.93 6.10 -0.04
N GLU A 22 18.92 6.50 1.22
CA GLU A 22 17.73 6.80 1.98
C GLU A 22 16.97 7.88 1.20
N LYS A 23 15.93 7.47 0.44
CA LYS A 23 14.82 8.37 0.18
C LYS A 23 14.31 8.68 1.59
N ASN A 24 14.34 9.94 1.99
CA ASN A 24 13.59 10.41 3.16
C ASN A 24 12.13 10.05 2.88
N VAL A 25 11.71 8.87 3.31
CA VAL A 25 10.33 8.46 3.30
C VAL A 25 9.71 9.28 4.43
N ALA A 26 9.04 10.36 4.08
CA ALA A 26 8.21 11.07 5.03
C ALA A 26 7.31 10.04 5.71
N GLU A 27 7.23 10.09 7.04
CA GLU A 27 6.44 9.13 7.80
C GLU A 27 4.97 9.30 7.41
N VAL A 28 4.40 8.29 6.75
CA VAL A 28 3.01 8.29 6.32
C VAL A 28 2.12 8.13 7.54
N THR A 29 1.25 9.09 7.79
CA THR A 29 0.27 9.02 8.87
C THR A 29 -0.84 8.04 8.49
N ILE A 30 -1.09 7.04 9.34
CA ILE A 30 -2.18 6.08 9.15
C ILE A 30 -3.27 6.35 10.18
N ASP A 31 -4.49 6.59 9.70
CA ASP A 31 -5.68 6.68 10.54
C ASP A 31 -6.59 5.49 10.23
N TYR A 32 -6.70 4.59 11.20
CA TYR A 32 -7.54 3.39 11.10
C TYR A 32 -9.02 3.66 11.38
N GLY A 33 -9.36 4.85 11.88
CA GLY A 33 -10.73 5.17 12.26
C GLY A 33 -11.33 4.13 13.21
N TYR A 34 -12.61 3.83 12.98
CA TYR A 34 -13.33 2.78 13.70
C TYR A 34 -14.01 1.83 12.70
N SER A 35 -13.90 0.53 12.94
CA SER A 35 -14.57 -0.50 12.15
C SER A 35 -15.07 -1.63 13.05
N GLU A 36 -16.28 -2.12 12.78
CA GLU A 36 -16.84 -3.34 13.36
C GLU A 36 -16.58 -4.56 12.47
N ILE A 37 -16.20 -4.36 11.21
CA ILE A 37 -16.05 -5.44 10.21
C ILE A 37 -14.60 -5.75 9.86
N TYR A 38 -13.67 -4.82 10.05
CA TYR A 38 -12.26 -4.99 9.73
C TYR A 38 -11.36 -4.81 10.95
N SER A 39 -10.43 -5.76 11.14
CA SER A 39 -9.34 -5.61 12.10
C SER A 39 -8.26 -4.67 11.57
N GLN A 40 -7.37 -4.20 12.45
CA GLN A 40 -6.18 -3.45 12.01
C GLN A 40 -5.27 -4.27 11.08
N ASP A 41 -5.20 -5.59 11.28
CA ASP A 41 -4.41 -6.46 10.40
C ASP A 41 -5.02 -6.54 9.00
N ASP A 42 -6.35 -6.61 8.89
CA ASP A 42 -7.05 -6.50 7.60
C ASP A 42 -6.72 -5.17 6.91
N MET A 43 -6.81 -4.06 7.64
CA MET A 43 -6.51 -2.73 7.12
C MET A 43 -5.04 -2.59 6.72
N ASN A 44 -4.10 -3.11 7.53
CA ASN A 44 -2.67 -3.08 7.21
C ASN A 44 -2.36 -3.82 5.91
N SER A 45 -3.02 -4.95 5.67
CA SER A 45 -2.85 -5.70 4.43
C SER A 45 -3.33 -4.91 3.21
N ALA A 46 -4.44 -4.18 3.32
CA ALA A 46 -4.93 -3.28 2.28
C ALA A 46 -4.02 -2.07 2.08
N ILE A 47 -3.59 -1.42 3.18
CA ILE A 47 -2.68 -0.27 3.18
C ILE A 47 -1.35 -0.60 2.51
N GLN A 48 -0.84 -1.81 2.70
CA GLN A 48 0.38 -2.26 2.03
C GLN A 48 0.24 -2.21 0.51
N LEU A 49 -0.89 -2.66 -0.04
CA LEU A 49 -1.15 -2.59 -1.49
C LEU A 49 -1.25 -1.13 -1.98
N ILE A 50 -1.85 -0.23 -1.19
CA ILE A 50 -1.88 1.20 -1.50
C ILE A 50 -0.47 1.77 -1.59
N LYS A 51 0.39 1.46 -0.61
CA LYS A 51 1.78 1.92 -0.61
C LYS A 51 2.57 1.36 -1.78
N GLU A 52 2.35 0.10 -2.14
CA GLU A 52 3.00 -0.53 -3.30
C GLU A 52 2.60 0.16 -4.61
N GLU A 53 1.30 0.42 -4.82
CA GLU A 53 0.81 1.17 -5.98
C GLU A 53 1.37 2.58 -6.01
N PHE A 54 1.32 3.29 -4.87
CA PHE A 54 1.81 4.66 -4.77
C PHE A 54 3.32 4.78 -5.04
N ASN A 55 4.11 3.78 -4.68
CA ASN A 55 5.56 3.76 -4.95
C ASN A 55 5.91 3.81 -6.44
N ALA A 56 4.98 3.45 -7.32
CA ALA A 56 5.15 3.57 -8.77
C ALA A 56 4.95 5.02 -9.28
N TRP A 57 4.46 5.92 -8.45
CA TRP A 57 4.21 7.31 -8.81
C TRP A 57 5.44 8.18 -8.53
N ASP A 58 6.28 8.31 -9.53
CA ASP A 58 7.57 9.00 -9.41
C ASP A 58 7.43 10.44 -8.92
N GLY A 59 8.15 10.75 -7.86
CA GLY A 59 8.24 12.10 -7.30
C GLY A 59 7.02 12.56 -6.50
N CYS A 60 5.97 11.74 -6.40
CA CYS A 60 4.87 11.98 -5.48
C CYS A 60 5.27 11.65 -4.04
N GLU A 61 4.73 12.39 -3.08
CA GLU A 61 5.00 12.22 -1.64
C GLU A 61 3.70 11.93 -0.91
N LEU A 62 3.55 10.70 -0.40
CA LEU A 62 2.37 10.27 0.35
C LEU A 62 2.45 10.79 1.78
N HIS A 63 1.41 11.49 2.24
CA HIS A 63 1.35 12.09 3.58
C HIS A 63 0.46 11.30 4.52
N SER A 64 -0.71 10.85 4.06
CA SER A 64 -1.63 10.11 4.91
C SER A 64 -2.44 9.06 4.16
N ILE A 65 -2.89 8.05 4.90
CA ILE A 65 -3.91 7.08 4.47
C ILE A 65 -4.91 6.98 5.61
N THR A 66 -6.17 7.24 5.32
CA THR A 66 -7.26 7.26 6.29
C THR A 66 -8.34 6.26 5.88
N TYR A 67 -8.74 5.38 6.80
CA TYR A 67 -9.90 4.52 6.60
C TYR A 67 -11.17 5.37 6.54
N SER A 68 -12.07 5.05 5.59
CA SER A 68 -13.29 5.84 5.42
C SER A 68 -14.37 5.46 6.44
N SER A 69 -15.06 4.37 6.21
CA SER A 69 -16.06 3.81 7.13
C SER A 69 -16.53 2.43 6.68
N ASP A 70 -17.19 1.70 7.58
CA ASP A 70 -17.87 0.43 7.27
C ASP A 70 -19.02 0.59 6.28
N ASP A 71 -19.61 1.78 6.18
CA ASP A 71 -20.72 2.08 5.26
C ASP A 71 -20.33 1.92 3.79
N GLU A 72 -19.03 2.01 3.49
CA GLU A 72 -18.52 1.79 2.14
C GLU A 72 -18.54 0.31 1.73
N CYS A 73 -18.57 -0.61 2.69
CA CYS A 73 -18.75 -2.04 2.43
C CYS A 73 -20.23 -2.39 2.32
N ASN A 74 -20.89 -1.88 1.30
CA ASN A 74 -22.31 -2.07 1.04
C ASN A 74 -22.56 -2.90 -0.26
N PRO A 75 -23.77 -3.44 -0.48
CA PRO A 75 -24.06 -4.26 -1.64
C PRO A 75 -23.81 -3.57 -2.99
N ASP A 76 -24.04 -2.26 -3.07
CA ASP A 76 -23.86 -1.51 -4.32
C ASP A 76 -22.38 -1.37 -4.66
N ASN A 77 -21.55 -1.04 -3.70
CA ASN A 77 -20.10 -0.96 -3.88
C ASN A 77 -19.48 -2.33 -4.15
N ILE A 78 -19.94 -3.38 -3.48
CA ILE A 78 -19.49 -4.76 -3.75
C ILE A 78 -19.88 -5.17 -5.18
N SER A 79 -21.09 -4.84 -5.64
CA SER A 79 -21.53 -5.08 -7.02
C SER A 79 -20.63 -4.34 -8.01
N TRP A 80 -20.33 -3.07 -7.74
CA TRP A 80 -19.43 -2.28 -8.58
C TRP A 80 -18.02 -2.91 -8.67
N MET A 81 -17.44 -3.37 -7.54
CA MET A 81 -16.15 -4.08 -7.57
C MET A 81 -16.21 -5.34 -8.45
N ASN A 82 -17.29 -6.10 -8.37
CA ASN A 82 -17.46 -7.28 -9.20
C ASN A 82 -17.66 -6.93 -10.70
N GLU A 83 -18.25 -5.80 -11.01
CA GLU A 83 -18.35 -5.30 -12.38
C GLU A 83 -16.98 -4.89 -12.95
N LEU A 84 -16.16 -4.21 -12.15
CA LEU A 84 -14.78 -3.86 -12.52
C LEU A 84 -13.95 -5.13 -12.78
N GLU A 85 -14.10 -6.14 -11.95
CA GLU A 85 -13.41 -7.43 -12.11
C GLU A 85 -13.77 -8.09 -13.44
N LYS A 86 -15.06 -8.14 -13.78
CA LYS A 86 -15.53 -8.68 -15.05
C LYS A 86 -15.03 -7.88 -16.26
N ALA A 87 -14.99 -6.56 -16.16
CA ALA A 87 -14.49 -5.68 -17.22
C ALA A 87 -13.00 -5.91 -17.52
N ASN A 88 -12.24 -6.42 -16.56
CA ASN A 88 -10.83 -6.77 -16.69
C ASN A 88 -10.61 -8.26 -17.09
N ASP A 89 -11.64 -8.96 -17.56
CA ASP A 89 -11.61 -10.39 -17.93
C ASP A 89 -11.15 -11.31 -16.77
N ALA A 90 -11.23 -10.84 -15.55
CA ALA A 90 -10.92 -11.61 -14.36
C ALA A 90 -12.15 -12.34 -13.82
N LYS A 91 -11.95 -13.33 -12.96
CA LYS A 91 -13.00 -14.30 -12.59
C LYS A 91 -13.27 -14.38 -11.10
N GLU A 92 -12.64 -13.51 -10.33
CA GLU A 92 -12.83 -13.50 -8.90
C GLU A 92 -14.21 -12.95 -8.54
N THR A 93 -14.81 -13.45 -7.47
CA THR A 93 -16.07 -12.92 -6.94
C THR A 93 -15.80 -12.35 -5.55
N PHE A 94 -16.04 -11.05 -5.38
CA PHE A 94 -15.83 -10.35 -4.15
C PHE A 94 -17.10 -10.32 -3.30
N THR A 95 -16.89 -10.40 -1.98
CA THR A 95 -17.96 -10.31 -0.97
C THR A 95 -17.71 -9.17 0.02
N GLN A 96 -16.53 -8.55 -0.04
CA GLN A 96 -16.15 -7.42 0.78
C GLN A 96 -15.41 -6.38 -0.07
N CYS A 97 -15.60 -5.11 0.27
CA CYS A 97 -14.78 -4.00 -0.23
C CYS A 97 -14.41 -3.05 0.89
N ILE A 98 -13.30 -2.35 0.73
CA ILE A 98 -12.78 -1.38 1.68
C ILE A 98 -12.32 -0.14 0.92
N MET A 99 -12.56 1.03 1.50
CA MET A 99 -12.16 2.30 0.91
C MET A 99 -11.29 3.09 1.90
N PHE A 100 -10.20 3.61 1.39
CA PHE A 100 -9.34 4.57 2.08
C PHE A 100 -9.29 5.87 1.29
N THR A 101 -9.02 6.95 2.00
CA THR A 101 -8.61 8.21 1.36
C THR A 101 -7.17 8.52 1.70
N SER A 102 -6.51 9.29 0.87
CA SER A 102 -5.16 9.77 1.13
C SER A 102 -4.96 11.22 0.77
N GLU A 103 -3.92 11.78 1.39
CA GLU A 103 -3.34 13.07 1.02
C GLU A 103 -1.94 12.83 0.51
N PHE A 104 -1.59 13.49 -0.59
CA PHE A 104 -0.26 13.41 -1.17
C PHE A 104 0.08 14.66 -1.96
N ARG A 105 1.38 14.91 -2.10
CA ARG A 105 1.90 16.01 -2.90
C ARG A 105 2.49 15.51 -4.20
N SER A 106 2.17 16.18 -5.29
CA SER A 106 2.73 15.88 -6.60
C SER A 106 4.12 16.50 -6.77
N PRO A 107 4.90 16.02 -7.77
CA PRO A 107 6.24 16.55 -8.02
C PRO A 107 6.24 18.05 -8.32
N LYS A 108 7.33 18.74 -7.96
CA LYS A 108 7.51 20.18 -8.20
C LYS A 108 7.34 20.56 -9.68
N ASN A 109 7.74 19.70 -10.58
CA ASN A 109 7.66 19.91 -12.03
C ASN A 109 6.42 19.27 -12.66
N GLY A 110 5.51 18.71 -11.86
CA GLY A 110 4.39 17.92 -12.37
C GLY A 110 4.85 16.60 -13.00
N GLY A 111 4.03 16.03 -13.86
CA GLY A 111 4.29 14.78 -14.56
C GLY A 111 3.24 13.72 -14.24
N GLY A 112 3.10 12.72 -15.08
CA GLY A 112 2.12 11.63 -14.89
C GLY A 112 0.66 12.10 -14.88
N GLY A 113 0.36 13.30 -15.38
CA GLY A 113 -0.99 13.88 -15.33
C GLY A 113 -1.27 14.71 -14.08
N TRP A 114 -0.30 14.84 -13.15
CA TRP A 114 -0.42 15.65 -11.94
C TRP A 114 -0.12 17.12 -12.18
N ASN A 115 -0.84 17.99 -11.46
CA ASN A 115 -0.47 19.41 -11.39
C ASN A 115 0.89 19.54 -10.70
N SER A 116 1.61 20.62 -11.03
CA SER A 116 2.93 20.90 -10.45
C SER A 116 2.82 21.30 -8.98
N ASP A 117 3.56 20.64 -8.09
CA ASP A 117 3.69 21.00 -6.67
C ASP A 117 2.34 21.20 -5.95
N TYR A 118 1.41 20.31 -6.19
CA TYR A 118 0.03 20.41 -5.72
C TYR A 118 -0.28 19.37 -4.65
N GLU A 119 -0.98 19.78 -3.60
CA GLU A 119 -1.48 18.88 -2.56
C GLU A 119 -2.85 18.33 -2.95
N TYR A 120 -2.91 17.01 -3.13
CA TYR A 120 -4.15 16.28 -3.38
C TYR A 120 -4.71 15.77 -2.07
N THR A 121 -6.01 15.97 -1.85
CA THR A 121 -6.73 15.55 -0.64
C THR A 121 -7.97 14.75 -1.00
N GLY A 122 -8.35 13.79 -0.17
CA GLY A 122 -9.55 12.97 -0.41
C GLY A 122 -9.43 12.03 -1.60
N PHE A 123 -8.21 11.68 -2.01
CA PHE A 123 -7.97 10.73 -3.08
C PHE A 123 -8.32 9.33 -2.63
N GLN A 124 -9.20 8.63 -3.34
CA GLN A 124 -9.80 7.37 -2.92
C GLN A 124 -9.03 6.16 -3.45
N TRP A 125 -8.97 5.13 -2.62
CA TRP A 125 -8.42 3.81 -2.92
C TRP A 125 -9.47 2.76 -2.61
N TRP A 126 -9.84 1.98 -3.61
CA TRP A 126 -10.84 0.93 -3.49
C TRP A 126 -10.21 -0.44 -3.65
N LEU A 127 -10.39 -1.29 -2.65
CA LEU A 127 -9.92 -2.66 -2.65
C LEU A 127 -11.10 -3.59 -2.38
N ALA A 128 -11.01 -4.81 -2.91
CA ALA A 128 -12.01 -5.83 -2.70
C ALA A 128 -11.37 -7.18 -2.41
N ARG A 129 -12.13 -8.06 -1.76
CA ARG A 129 -11.73 -9.44 -1.52
C ARG A 129 -12.93 -10.37 -1.42
N SER A 130 -12.68 -11.68 -1.60
CA SER A 130 -13.59 -12.72 -1.14
C SER A 130 -13.51 -12.82 0.38
N ASP A 131 -14.54 -13.36 1.02
CA ASP A 131 -14.57 -13.54 2.48
C ASP A 131 -13.33 -14.31 2.98
N GLY A 132 -12.57 -13.68 3.88
CA GLY A 132 -11.31 -14.22 4.41
C GLY A 132 -10.16 -14.32 3.39
N GLY A 133 -10.31 -13.81 2.16
CA GLY A 133 -9.31 -13.81 1.12
C GLY A 133 -8.33 -12.62 1.20
N GLN A 134 -7.42 -12.56 0.24
CA GLN A 134 -6.49 -11.46 0.10
C GLN A 134 -7.16 -10.25 -0.57
N TRP A 135 -6.77 -9.05 -0.15
CA TRP A 135 -7.18 -7.82 -0.81
C TRP A 135 -6.60 -7.73 -2.22
N LYS A 136 -7.38 -7.15 -3.11
CA LYS A 136 -6.99 -6.78 -4.46
C LYS A 136 -7.26 -5.30 -4.67
N MET A 137 -6.29 -4.58 -5.20
CA MET A 137 -6.48 -3.20 -5.63
C MET A 137 -7.40 -3.18 -6.84
N MET A 138 -8.53 -2.47 -6.74
CA MET A 138 -9.53 -2.43 -7.79
C MET A 138 -9.47 -1.15 -8.61
N THR A 139 -9.46 -0.03 -7.94
CA THR A 139 -9.39 1.30 -8.57
C THR A 139 -8.98 2.38 -7.58
N TRP A 140 -8.60 3.51 -8.10
CA TRP A 140 -8.27 4.71 -7.33
C TRP A 140 -8.61 5.97 -8.14
N GLY A 141 -8.82 7.09 -7.43
CA GLY A 141 -9.18 8.37 -8.05
C GLY A 141 -10.06 9.24 -7.16
N TYR A 142 -10.90 10.05 -7.78
CA TYR A 142 -11.91 10.90 -7.15
C TYR A 142 -13.31 10.39 -7.47
#